data_d339a709ab5c7b111249558cbb9c056f
#
_entry.id   d339a709ab5c7b111249558cbb9c056f
#
_cell.length_a   1.000
_cell.length_b   1.000
_cell.length_c   1.000
_cell.angle_alpha   90.00
_cell.angle_beta   90.00
_cell.angle_gamma   90.00
#
_symmetry.space_group_name_H-M   'P 1'
#
loop_
_entity.id
_entity.type
_entity.pdbx_description
1 polymer ?
#
loop_
_entity_poly.entity_id
_entity_poly.type
_entity_poly.pdbx_seq_one_letter_code
_entity_poly.pdbx_strand_id
1 'polypeptide(L)'
;MLRLPPIIVCFLSCVVFQSQAQTKVVGECAITYDIHQIASNGDKSLVGQKQIFIKGNSCKTILKTPAFTQTLIFNTQQDTAIILKEIGLNKFLQYILYASMQPVNLVASKKNGTISTILDYPCETITLSSADGNAMEVTYTTVIIPTVTVYEQAFKEIPGLVMRYQLTTKEGNKILYSANKVDLSPITLNVFEVNKSNYQQIN
;
A
#
# COMPACT_ATOMS: atom_id res chain seq x y z
N MET A 1 54.34 55.68 0.18
CA MET A 1 54.06 54.36 -0.44
C MET A 1 53.32 53.50 0.57
N LEU A 2 51.98 53.49 0.51
CA LEU A 2 51.12 52.63 1.37
C LEU A 2 50.90 51.32 0.66
N ARG A 3 51.29 50.19 1.29
CA ARG A 3 51.02 48.83 0.82
C ARG A 3 49.70 48.36 1.47
N LEU A 4 48.65 48.16 0.65
CA LEU A 4 47.43 47.47 1.08
C LEU A 4 47.70 45.96 1.19
N PRO A 5 47.21 45.27 2.23
CA PRO A 5 47.25 43.84 2.31
C PRO A 5 46.16 43.18 1.38
N PRO A 6 46.46 41.95 0.86
CA PRO A 6 45.46 41.28 0.01
C PRO A 6 44.34 40.72 0.89
N ILE A 7 43.11 41.08 0.54
CA ILE A 7 41.87 40.51 1.10
C ILE A 7 41.70 39.12 0.52
N ILE A 8 41.90 38.09 1.36
CA ILE A 8 41.60 36.70 1.05
C ILE A 8 40.09 36.54 1.21
N VAL A 9 39.37 36.48 0.09
CA VAL A 9 37.95 36.14 0.04
C VAL A 9 37.83 34.61 0.13
N CYS A 10 37.56 34.08 1.33
CA CYS A 10 37.17 32.68 1.51
C CYS A 10 35.78 32.45 0.93
N PHE A 11 35.70 31.88 -0.28
CA PHE A 11 34.47 31.35 -0.83
C PHE A 11 34.10 30.08 -0.03
N LEU A 12 33.19 30.24 0.94
CA LEU A 12 32.57 29.12 1.65
C LEU A 12 31.53 28.51 0.68
N SER A 13 31.96 27.52 -0.13
CA SER A 13 31.06 26.75 -0.98
C SER A 13 30.19 25.85 -0.06
N CYS A 14 28.95 26.28 0.22
CA CYS A 14 27.91 25.40 0.80
C CYS A 14 27.63 24.26 -0.17
N VAL A 15 28.27 23.11 0.07
CA VAL A 15 27.90 21.86 -0.61
C VAL A 15 26.56 21.42 -0.02
N VAL A 16 25.48 21.72 -0.71
CA VAL A 16 24.13 21.19 -0.37
C VAL A 16 24.17 19.71 -0.71
N PHE A 17 24.38 18.86 0.29
CA PHE A 17 24.16 17.42 0.15
C PHE A 17 22.65 17.20 -0.07
N GLN A 18 22.24 17.03 -1.32
CA GLN A 18 20.93 16.48 -1.62
C GLN A 18 20.94 15.01 -1.15
N SER A 19 20.41 14.76 0.03
CA SER A 19 20.14 13.41 0.51
C SER A 19 19.08 12.80 -0.41
N GLN A 20 19.52 12.09 -1.45
CA GLN A 20 18.62 11.26 -2.23
C GLN A 20 18.24 10.08 -1.32
N ALA A 21 16.94 9.96 -1.04
CA ALA A 21 16.41 8.82 -0.29
C ALA A 21 16.77 7.54 -1.05
N GLN A 22 17.64 6.72 -0.45
CA GLN A 22 18.12 5.49 -1.07
C GLN A 22 17.00 4.47 -1.12
N THR A 23 16.70 3.92 -2.30
CA THR A 23 15.74 2.86 -2.49
C THR A 23 16.14 1.61 -1.69
N LYS A 24 15.21 1.08 -0.90
CA LYS A 24 15.40 -0.11 -0.07
C LYS A 24 14.43 -1.21 -0.48
N VAL A 25 14.97 -2.33 -0.96
CA VAL A 25 14.18 -3.55 -1.14
C VAL A 25 14.02 -4.21 0.24
N VAL A 26 12.77 -4.46 0.65
CA VAL A 26 12.44 -4.99 1.97
C VAL A 26 11.78 -6.36 1.85
N GLY A 27 12.36 -7.35 2.55
CA GLY A 27 11.80 -8.70 2.66
C GLY A 27 10.65 -8.80 3.67
N GLU A 28 10.57 -7.84 4.58
CA GLU A 28 9.56 -7.80 5.64
C GLU A 28 9.06 -6.36 5.82
N CYS A 29 7.75 -6.18 5.77
CA CYS A 29 7.11 -4.92 6.14
C CYS A 29 5.65 -5.12 6.52
N ALA A 30 5.16 -4.25 7.41
CA ALA A 30 3.73 -4.14 7.70
C ALA A 30 3.26 -2.71 7.38
N ILE A 31 2.07 -2.62 6.76
CA ILE A 31 1.46 -1.34 6.41
C ILE A 31 0.05 -1.31 6.99
N THR A 32 -0.31 -0.19 7.59
CA THR A 32 -1.68 0.06 8.07
C THR A 32 -2.25 1.24 7.31
N TYR A 33 -3.47 1.08 6.79
CA TYR A 33 -4.24 2.13 6.13
C TYR A 33 -5.49 2.43 6.94
N ASP A 34 -5.80 3.70 7.09
CA ASP A 34 -7.14 4.16 7.44
C ASP A 34 -8.01 4.20 6.17
N ILE A 35 -9.24 3.75 6.30
CA ILE A 35 -10.22 3.72 5.22
C ILE A 35 -11.26 4.79 5.50
N HIS A 36 -11.33 5.77 4.61
CA HIS A 36 -12.32 6.84 4.73
C HIS A 36 -13.32 6.76 3.57
N GLN A 37 -14.58 6.93 3.90
CA GLN A 37 -15.60 7.23 2.91
C GLN A 37 -15.70 8.74 2.76
N ILE A 38 -15.72 9.21 1.51
CA ILE A 38 -15.95 10.59 1.16
C ILE A 38 -17.28 10.62 0.41
N ALA A 39 -18.27 11.21 1.04
CA ALA A 39 -19.60 11.36 0.45
C ALA A 39 -19.58 12.39 -0.69
N SER A 40 -20.64 12.44 -1.49
CA SER A 40 -20.77 13.38 -2.63
C SER A 40 -20.75 14.85 -2.21
N ASN A 41 -21.17 15.16 -0.96
CA ASN A 41 -21.08 16.49 -0.37
C ASN A 41 -19.67 16.85 0.16
N GLY A 42 -18.70 15.92 0.08
CA GLY A 42 -17.34 16.09 0.55
C GLY A 42 -17.09 15.67 2.00
N ASP A 43 -18.12 15.26 2.75
CA ASP A 43 -17.95 14.79 4.12
C ASP A 43 -17.09 13.52 4.15
N LYS A 44 -16.12 13.52 5.06
CA LYS A 44 -15.16 12.43 5.23
C LYS A 44 -15.38 11.72 6.56
N SER A 45 -15.60 10.41 6.53
CA SER A 45 -15.77 9.57 7.71
C SER A 45 -14.83 8.37 7.68
N LEU A 46 -14.28 8.01 8.85
CA LEU A 46 -13.49 6.78 9.00
C LEU A 46 -14.44 5.58 9.04
N VAL A 47 -14.30 4.66 8.08
CA VAL A 47 -15.18 3.50 7.92
C VAL A 47 -14.47 2.16 8.11
N GLY A 48 -13.16 2.17 8.34
CA GLY A 48 -12.43 0.93 8.57
C GLY A 48 -10.92 1.11 8.56
N GLN A 49 -10.24 -0.03 8.63
CA GLN A 49 -8.80 -0.12 8.58
C GLN A 49 -8.36 -1.32 7.76
N LYS A 50 -7.26 -1.20 7.03
CA LYS A 50 -6.62 -2.29 6.30
C LYS A 50 -5.19 -2.44 6.77
N GLN A 51 -4.79 -3.68 7.07
CA GLN A 51 -3.41 -4.02 7.41
C GLN A 51 -2.87 -5.02 6.40
N ILE A 52 -1.63 -4.83 5.99
CA ILE A 52 -0.92 -5.74 5.10
C ILE A 52 0.39 -6.13 5.78
N PHE A 53 0.67 -7.43 5.82
CA PHE A 53 1.91 -8.00 6.33
C PHE A 53 2.59 -8.75 5.19
N ILE A 54 3.87 -8.45 4.95
CA ILE A 54 4.69 -9.10 3.93
C ILE A 54 5.92 -9.68 4.62
N LYS A 55 6.19 -10.97 4.37
CA LYS A 55 7.41 -11.64 4.84
C LYS A 55 7.87 -12.65 3.78
N GLY A 56 9.00 -12.34 3.14
CA GLY A 56 9.51 -13.13 2.01
C GLY A 56 8.46 -13.24 0.91
N ASN A 57 7.95 -14.45 0.66
CA ASN A 57 6.91 -14.73 -0.33
C ASN A 57 5.48 -14.76 0.25
N SER A 58 5.34 -14.58 1.55
CA SER A 58 4.05 -14.64 2.24
C SER A 58 3.45 -13.25 2.40
N CYS A 59 2.15 -13.17 2.18
CA CYS A 59 1.37 -11.96 2.36
C CYS A 59 0.09 -12.27 3.15
N LYS A 60 -0.25 -11.40 4.11
CA LYS A 60 -1.53 -11.41 4.82
C LYS A 60 -2.12 -10.01 4.76
N THR A 61 -3.35 -9.93 4.30
CA THR A 61 -4.13 -8.70 4.32
C THR A 61 -5.31 -8.86 5.26
N ILE A 62 -5.54 -7.89 6.14
CA ILE A 62 -6.70 -7.83 7.04
C ILE A 62 -7.46 -6.55 6.73
N LEU A 63 -8.70 -6.70 6.28
CA LEU A 63 -9.65 -5.59 6.09
C LEU A 63 -10.67 -5.64 7.22
N LYS A 64 -10.76 -4.57 8.00
CA LYS A 64 -11.62 -4.44 9.17
C LYS A 64 -12.57 -3.27 8.99
N THR A 65 -13.86 -3.54 9.01
CA THR A 65 -14.93 -2.54 8.97
C THR A 65 -15.92 -2.81 10.11
N PRO A 66 -16.85 -1.91 10.44
CA PRO A 66 -17.91 -2.21 11.41
C PRO A 66 -18.79 -3.40 11.01
N ALA A 67 -18.93 -3.69 9.71
CA ALA A 67 -19.81 -4.75 9.21
C ALA A 67 -19.13 -6.13 9.18
N PHE A 68 -17.82 -6.19 8.93
CA PHE A 68 -17.09 -7.45 8.79
C PHE A 68 -15.58 -7.29 8.97
N THR A 69 -14.91 -8.42 9.24
CA THR A 69 -13.46 -8.55 9.09
C THR A 69 -13.19 -9.57 7.98
N GLN A 70 -12.34 -9.24 7.02
CA GLN A 70 -11.86 -10.16 6.00
C GLN A 70 -10.35 -10.29 6.08
N THR A 71 -9.87 -11.51 6.11
CA THR A 71 -8.42 -11.81 6.06
C THR A 71 -8.14 -12.63 4.81
N LEU A 72 -7.16 -12.18 4.02
CA LEU A 72 -6.61 -12.90 2.89
C LEU A 72 -5.18 -13.31 3.25
N ILE A 73 -4.83 -14.58 3.05
CA ILE A 73 -3.47 -15.10 3.26
C ILE A 73 -3.07 -15.87 2.03
N PHE A 74 -1.90 -15.56 1.48
CA PHE A 74 -1.33 -16.28 0.35
C PHE A 74 0.19 -16.30 0.41
N ASN A 75 0.77 -17.21 -0.36
CA ASN A 75 2.19 -17.26 -0.63
C ASN A 75 2.38 -17.30 -2.15
N THR A 76 3.24 -16.44 -2.69
CA THR A 76 3.43 -16.31 -4.15
C THR A 76 4.02 -17.56 -4.81
N GLN A 77 4.53 -18.52 -4.02
CA GLN A 77 5.03 -19.81 -4.48
C GLN A 77 3.99 -20.94 -4.37
N GLN A 78 2.78 -20.63 -3.90
CA GLN A 78 1.69 -21.59 -3.73
C GLN A 78 0.50 -21.20 -4.60
N ASP A 79 -0.20 -22.19 -5.14
CA ASP A 79 -1.37 -21.95 -5.99
C ASP A 79 -2.64 -21.61 -5.19
N THR A 80 -2.63 -21.81 -3.86
CA THR A 80 -3.81 -21.66 -3.03
C THR A 80 -3.67 -20.45 -2.10
N ALA A 81 -4.71 -19.61 -2.07
CA ALA A 81 -4.90 -18.57 -1.08
C ALA A 81 -6.06 -18.91 -0.14
N ILE A 82 -6.05 -18.35 1.06
CA ILE A 82 -7.06 -18.55 2.10
C ILE A 82 -7.77 -17.22 2.32
N ILE A 83 -9.09 -17.23 2.23
CA ILE A 83 -9.95 -16.12 2.65
C ILE A 83 -10.67 -16.54 3.93
N LEU A 84 -10.57 -15.69 4.95
CA LEU A 84 -11.37 -15.79 6.17
C LEU A 84 -12.30 -14.59 6.21
N LYS A 85 -13.56 -14.80 6.53
CA LYS A 85 -14.55 -13.73 6.66
C LYS A 85 -15.34 -13.91 7.95
N GLU A 86 -15.39 -12.85 8.75
CA GLU A 86 -16.12 -12.81 10.01
C GLU A 86 -17.21 -11.74 9.90
N ILE A 87 -18.47 -12.12 10.09
CA ILE A 87 -19.66 -11.25 10.03
C ILE A 87 -20.49 -11.51 11.29
N GLY A 88 -20.46 -10.60 12.25
CA GLY A 88 -21.03 -10.83 13.57
C GLY A 88 -20.39 -12.05 14.24
N LEU A 89 -21.20 -13.07 14.56
CA LEU A 89 -20.74 -14.33 15.18
C LEU A 89 -20.34 -15.40 14.15
N ASN A 90 -20.65 -15.19 12.87
CA ASN A 90 -20.39 -16.17 11.82
C ASN A 90 -18.96 -16.02 11.28
N LYS A 91 -18.28 -17.17 11.13
CA LYS A 91 -16.91 -17.23 10.63
C LYS A 91 -16.83 -18.21 9.47
N PHE A 92 -16.36 -17.74 8.33
CA PHE A 92 -16.28 -18.50 7.09
C PHE A 92 -14.84 -18.59 6.61
N LEU A 93 -14.47 -19.76 6.09
CA LEU A 93 -13.18 -20.03 5.47
C LEU A 93 -13.41 -20.51 4.04
N GLN A 94 -12.67 -19.93 3.10
CA GLN A 94 -12.68 -20.34 1.70
C GLN A 94 -11.24 -20.51 1.20
N TYR A 95 -11.01 -21.57 0.44
CA TYR A 95 -9.80 -21.75 -0.33
C TYR A 95 -10.06 -21.31 -1.77
N ILE A 96 -9.17 -20.50 -2.31
CA ILE A 96 -9.26 -20.06 -3.69
C ILE A 96 -7.93 -20.31 -4.40
N LEU A 97 -7.96 -20.45 -5.72
CA LEU A 97 -6.73 -20.46 -6.51
C LEU A 97 -6.16 -19.03 -6.52
N TYR A 98 -4.86 -18.90 -6.20
CA TYR A 98 -4.19 -17.60 -6.23
C TYR A 98 -4.29 -16.95 -7.62
N ALA A 99 -4.16 -17.74 -8.69
CA ALA A 99 -4.31 -17.28 -10.07
C ALA A 99 -5.73 -16.73 -10.38
N SER A 100 -6.78 -17.19 -9.66
CA SER A 100 -8.15 -16.70 -9.86
C SER A 100 -8.40 -15.33 -9.21
N MET A 101 -7.48 -14.85 -8.39
CA MET A 101 -7.47 -13.47 -7.86
C MET A 101 -7.07 -12.46 -8.93
N GLN A 102 -7.45 -12.72 -10.20
CA GLN A 102 -7.05 -11.90 -11.35
C GLN A 102 -7.38 -10.42 -11.10
N PRO A 103 -6.43 -9.53 -11.38
CA PRO A 103 -6.72 -8.12 -11.32
C PRO A 103 -7.73 -7.77 -12.42
N VAL A 104 -8.58 -6.81 -12.15
CA VAL A 104 -9.08 -5.94 -13.21
C VAL A 104 -7.83 -5.48 -13.97
N ASN A 105 -7.76 -5.70 -15.29
CA ASN A 105 -6.61 -5.28 -16.10
C ASN A 105 -6.47 -3.75 -16.02
N LEU A 106 -5.75 -3.28 -15.01
CA LEU A 106 -5.43 -1.88 -14.83
C LEU A 106 -4.14 -1.59 -15.58
N VAL A 107 -4.20 -0.66 -16.50
CA VAL A 107 -3.04 -0.18 -17.25
C VAL A 107 -2.61 1.15 -16.63
N ALA A 108 -1.32 1.28 -16.33
CA ALA A 108 -0.75 2.53 -15.88
C ALA A 108 -0.83 3.56 -17.03
N SER A 109 -1.65 4.61 -16.87
CA SER A 109 -1.93 5.52 -17.99
C SER A 109 -1.17 6.83 -17.94
N LYS A 110 -0.74 7.32 -16.76
CA LYS A 110 -0.04 8.61 -16.68
C LYS A 110 0.65 8.81 -15.33
N LYS A 111 1.93 9.19 -15.35
CA LYS A 111 2.59 9.82 -14.20
C LYS A 111 2.09 11.26 -14.09
N ASN A 112 1.45 11.60 -12.98
CA ASN A 112 0.88 12.94 -12.79
C ASN A 112 1.93 13.99 -12.40
N GLY A 113 3.21 13.58 -12.22
CA GLY A 113 4.32 14.50 -11.89
C GLY A 113 4.21 15.16 -10.50
N THR A 114 3.17 14.85 -9.75
CA THR A 114 2.95 15.44 -8.41
C THR A 114 3.80 14.68 -7.39
N ILE A 115 4.72 15.37 -6.76
CA ILE A 115 5.49 14.84 -5.62
C ILE A 115 4.75 15.27 -4.36
N SER A 116 4.41 14.31 -3.51
CA SER A 116 3.83 14.54 -2.18
C SER A 116 4.62 13.76 -1.13
N THR A 117 4.46 14.11 0.14
CA THR A 117 5.08 13.37 1.24
C THR A 117 4.00 12.70 2.08
N ILE A 118 4.13 11.39 2.33
CA ILE A 118 3.24 10.62 3.21
C ILE A 118 4.13 9.85 4.18
N LEU A 119 3.93 10.00 5.49
CA LEU A 119 4.75 9.38 6.54
C LEU A 119 6.26 9.59 6.32
N ASP A 120 6.64 10.82 5.96
CA ASP A 120 8.03 11.24 5.65
C ASP A 120 8.64 10.59 4.40
N TYR A 121 7.88 9.79 3.64
CA TYR A 121 8.33 9.23 2.38
C TYR A 121 7.93 10.11 1.19
N PRO A 122 8.87 10.47 0.30
CA PRO A 122 8.52 11.12 -0.96
C PRO A 122 7.71 10.15 -1.82
N CYS A 123 6.62 10.63 -2.38
CA CYS A 123 5.66 9.83 -3.12
C CYS A 123 5.36 10.44 -4.48
N GLU A 124 5.19 9.59 -5.48
CA GLU A 124 4.70 9.92 -6.79
C GLU A 124 3.23 9.48 -6.94
N THR A 125 2.49 10.17 -7.79
CA THR A 125 1.10 9.81 -8.10
C THR A 125 0.97 9.35 -9.55
N ILE A 126 0.24 8.25 -9.75
CA ILE A 126 -0.07 7.66 -11.05
C ILE A 126 -1.57 7.39 -11.13
N THR A 127 -2.11 7.46 -12.33
CA THR A 127 -3.48 7.03 -12.60
C THR A 127 -3.45 5.64 -13.25
N LEU A 128 -4.14 4.68 -12.66
CA LEU A 128 -4.42 3.38 -13.24
C LEU A 128 -5.79 3.43 -13.89
N SER A 129 -5.90 2.97 -15.12
CA SER A 129 -7.18 2.92 -15.85
C SER A 129 -7.49 1.49 -16.28
N SER A 130 -8.76 1.10 -16.17
CA SER A 130 -9.26 -0.17 -16.69
C SER A 130 -9.88 0.01 -18.07
N ALA A 131 -10.04 -1.09 -18.80
CA ALA A 131 -10.60 -1.09 -20.14
C ALA A 131 -12.07 -0.61 -20.19
N ASP A 132 -12.80 -0.73 -19.08
CA ASP A 132 -14.16 -0.25 -18.88
C ASP A 132 -14.27 1.25 -18.51
N GLY A 133 -13.12 1.96 -18.54
CA GLY A 133 -13.05 3.41 -18.29
C GLY A 133 -12.98 3.82 -16.82
N ASN A 134 -12.95 2.88 -15.88
CA ASN A 134 -12.72 3.21 -14.49
C ASN A 134 -11.26 3.66 -14.29
N ALA A 135 -11.06 4.73 -13.53
CA ALA A 135 -9.75 5.24 -13.19
C ALA A 135 -9.55 5.28 -11.68
N MET A 136 -8.34 4.90 -11.25
CA MET A 136 -7.93 4.93 -9.85
C MET A 136 -6.63 5.72 -9.72
N GLU A 137 -6.64 6.73 -8.85
CA GLU A 137 -5.43 7.45 -8.51
C GLU A 137 -4.68 6.70 -7.40
N VAL A 138 -3.39 6.43 -7.63
CA VAL A 138 -2.51 5.72 -6.71
C VAL A 138 -1.28 6.56 -6.44
N THR A 139 -1.01 6.80 -5.15
CA THR A 139 0.19 7.48 -4.67
C THR A 139 1.10 6.44 -4.02
N TYR A 140 2.34 6.35 -4.44
CA TYR A 140 3.30 5.35 -4.00
C TYR A 140 4.68 5.94 -3.76
N THR A 141 5.50 5.28 -2.94
CA THR A 141 6.90 5.62 -2.75
C THR A 141 7.81 4.58 -3.39
N THR A 142 8.86 5.02 -4.05
CA THR A 142 9.94 4.17 -4.58
C THR A 142 11.09 3.96 -3.58
N VAL A 143 11.03 4.61 -2.43
CA VAL A 143 12.03 4.44 -1.35
C VAL A 143 11.94 3.04 -0.74
N ILE A 144 10.73 2.46 -0.70
CA ILE A 144 10.47 1.12 -0.18
C ILE A 144 9.91 0.27 -1.32
N ILE A 145 10.56 -0.85 -1.63
CA ILE A 145 10.09 -1.84 -2.59
C ILE A 145 9.91 -3.17 -1.85
N PRO A 146 8.66 -3.61 -1.59
CA PRO A 146 8.41 -4.92 -0.98
C PRO A 146 8.83 -6.06 -1.90
N THR A 147 9.32 -7.19 -1.36
CA THR A 147 9.62 -8.40 -2.14
C THR A 147 8.38 -9.01 -2.77
N VAL A 148 7.21 -8.86 -2.16
CA VAL A 148 5.91 -9.20 -2.76
C VAL A 148 5.29 -7.93 -3.31
N THR A 149 5.47 -7.67 -4.59
CA THR A 149 4.88 -6.49 -5.27
C THR A 149 3.39 -6.69 -5.57
N VAL A 150 2.93 -7.93 -5.62
CA VAL A 150 1.52 -8.31 -5.86
C VAL A 150 0.73 -8.51 -4.57
N TYR A 151 1.11 -7.83 -3.48
CA TYR A 151 0.34 -7.89 -2.22
C TYR A 151 -1.11 -7.42 -2.39
N GLU A 152 -1.39 -6.71 -3.45
CA GLU A 152 -2.71 -6.43 -3.98
C GLU A 152 -2.63 -6.44 -5.51
N GLN A 153 -3.46 -7.25 -6.16
CA GLN A 153 -3.39 -7.48 -7.60
C GLN A 153 -3.50 -6.18 -8.43
N ALA A 154 -4.29 -5.22 -7.95
CA ALA A 154 -4.46 -3.92 -8.58
C ALA A 154 -3.14 -3.12 -8.68
N PHE A 155 -2.13 -3.44 -7.87
CA PHE A 155 -0.87 -2.68 -7.79
C PHE A 155 0.32 -3.42 -8.38
N LYS A 156 0.08 -4.47 -9.15
CA LYS A 156 1.12 -5.30 -9.76
C LYS A 156 2.16 -4.48 -10.53
N GLU A 157 1.73 -3.43 -11.22
CA GLU A 157 2.59 -2.57 -12.04
C GLU A 157 3.16 -1.35 -11.28
N ILE A 158 2.86 -1.21 -9.97
CA ILE A 158 3.38 -0.10 -9.17
C ILE A 158 4.82 -0.41 -8.73
N PRO A 159 5.80 0.46 -9.06
CA PRO A 159 7.21 0.19 -8.78
C PRO A 159 7.63 0.55 -7.35
N GLY A 160 6.81 0.24 -6.34
CA GLY A 160 7.09 0.56 -4.95
C GLY A 160 5.94 0.29 -4.01
N LEU A 161 6.02 0.90 -2.81
CA LEU A 161 4.99 0.75 -1.79
C LEU A 161 3.87 1.76 -2.00
N VAL A 162 2.63 1.27 -2.16
CA VAL A 162 1.45 2.13 -2.26
C VAL A 162 1.16 2.76 -0.91
N MET A 163 1.08 4.10 -0.87
CA MET A 163 0.83 4.88 0.33
C MET A 163 -0.59 5.42 0.39
N ARG A 164 -1.23 5.64 -0.75
CA ARG A 164 -2.61 6.13 -0.84
C ARG A 164 -3.24 5.67 -2.14
N TYR A 165 -4.53 5.32 -2.10
CA TYR A 165 -5.33 5.12 -3.31
C TYR A 165 -6.79 5.38 -3.04
N GLN A 166 -7.54 5.70 -4.11
CA GLN A 166 -8.94 6.05 -4.02
C GLN A 166 -9.75 5.22 -5.02
N LEU A 167 -10.79 4.59 -4.52
CA LEU A 167 -11.80 3.90 -5.31
C LEU A 167 -13.07 4.75 -5.39
N THR A 168 -13.75 4.69 -6.53
CA THR A 168 -15.07 5.30 -6.68
C THR A 168 -16.11 4.20 -6.70
N THR A 169 -17.15 4.28 -5.86
CA THR A 169 -18.26 3.33 -5.85
C THR A 169 -19.21 3.63 -7.00
N LYS A 170 -20.10 2.68 -7.30
CA LYS A 170 -21.15 2.87 -8.34
C LYS A 170 -22.08 4.03 -8.03
N GLU A 171 -22.27 4.35 -6.75
CA GLU A 171 -23.08 5.46 -6.26
C GLU A 171 -22.33 6.81 -6.27
N GLY A 172 -21.09 6.82 -6.77
CA GLY A 172 -20.25 8.03 -6.86
C GLY A 172 -19.54 8.40 -5.55
N ASN A 173 -19.72 7.65 -4.47
CA ASN A 173 -18.94 7.84 -3.25
C ASN A 173 -17.48 7.43 -3.48
N LYS A 174 -16.59 8.07 -2.79
CA LYS A 174 -15.16 7.76 -2.86
C LYS A 174 -14.72 7.03 -1.59
N ILE A 175 -13.97 5.96 -1.77
CA ILE A 175 -13.33 5.23 -0.67
C ILE A 175 -11.83 5.49 -0.76
N LEU A 176 -11.30 6.20 0.20
CA LEU A 176 -9.89 6.59 0.28
C LEU A 176 -9.16 5.69 1.28
N TYR A 177 -8.15 4.99 0.82
CA TYR A 177 -7.18 4.27 1.62
C TYR A 177 -5.94 5.14 1.76
N SER A 178 -5.53 5.44 2.99
CA SER A 178 -4.34 6.25 3.25
C SER A 178 -3.48 5.59 4.32
N ALA A 179 -2.21 5.31 4.00
CA ALA A 179 -1.28 4.74 4.97
C ALA A 179 -1.14 5.69 6.17
N ASN A 180 -1.32 5.13 7.37
CA ASN A 180 -1.11 5.81 8.65
C ASN A 180 0.10 5.25 9.40
N LYS A 181 0.59 4.06 9.00
CA LYS A 181 1.81 3.45 9.55
C LYS A 181 2.50 2.56 8.52
N VAL A 182 3.82 2.65 8.44
CA VAL A 182 4.72 1.70 7.79
C VAL A 182 5.70 1.20 8.84
N ASP A 183 5.80 -0.13 9.00
CA ASP A 183 6.65 -0.79 9.97
C ASP A 183 7.59 -1.75 9.24
N LEU A 184 8.88 -1.52 9.36
CA LEU A 184 9.93 -2.33 8.72
C LEU A 184 10.62 -3.27 9.73
N SER A 185 10.05 -3.43 10.93
CA SER A 185 10.53 -4.36 11.94
C SER A 185 10.30 -5.81 11.50
N PRO A 186 11.11 -6.76 11.98
CA PRO A 186 10.92 -8.17 11.70
C PRO A 186 9.53 -8.69 12.10
N ILE A 187 8.90 -9.45 11.20
CA ILE A 187 7.57 -10.04 11.39
C ILE A 187 7.74 -11.50 11.82
N THR A 188 7.05 -11.91 12.88
CA THR A 188 7.05 -13.31 13.31
C THR A 188 6.16 -14.17 12.40
N LEU A 189 6.52 -15.44 12.18
CA LEU A 189 5.77 -16.34 11.30
C LEU A 189 4.34 -16.61 11.77
N ASN A 190 4.11 -16.57 13.10
CA ASN A 190 2.77 -16.78 13.68
C ASN A 190 1.74 -15.74 13.19
N VAL A 191 2.17 -14.60 12.68
CA VAL A 191 1.25 -13.62 12.06
C VAL A 191 0.47 -14.26 10.90
N PHE A 192 1.08 -15.20 10.16
CA PHE A 192 0.47 -15.86 9.00
C PHE A 192 -0.30 -17.13 9.37
N GLU A 193 -0.20 -17.58 10.61
CA GLU A 193 -0.95 -18.75 11.09
C GLU A 193 -2.42 -18.41 11.36
N VAL A 194 -3.28 -19.39 11.16
CA VAL A 194 -4.72 -19.28 11.40
C VAL A 194 -5.22 -20.53 12.10
N ASN A 195 -5.90 -20.34 13.22
CA ASN A 195 -6.69 -21.41 13.82
C ASN A 195 -8.00 -21.59 13.03
N LYS A 196 -8.03 -22.60 12.15
CA LYS A 196 -9.16 -22.86 11.24
C LYS A 196 -10.35 -23.56 11.91
N SER A 197 -10.17 -24.12 13.12
CA SER A 197 -11.20 -24.92 13.82
C SER A 197 -12.49 -24.15 14.10
N ASN A 198 -12.42 -22.81 14.17
CA ASN A 198 -13.55 -21.95 14.48
C ASN A 198 -14.28 -21.43 13.23
N TYR A 199 -13.87 -21.88 12.03
CA TYR A 199 -14.41 -21.41 10.77
C TYR A 199 -15.20 -22.50 10.06
N GLN A 200 -16.36 -22.15 9.53
CA GLN A 200 -17.13 -22.97 8.61
C GLN A 200 -16.50 -22.86 7.22
N GLN A 201 -16.07 -23.97 6.67
CA GLN A 201 -15.58 -23.99 5.29
C GLN A 201 -16.75 -23.82 4.31
N ILE A 202 -16.56 -22.95 3.35
CA ILE A 202 -17.47 -22.73 2.21
C ILE A 202 -16.73 -22.97 0.90
N ASN A 203 -17.44 -23.39 -0.13
CA ASN A 203 -16.90 -23.62 -1.47
C ASN A 203 -16.90 -22.34 -2.30
#